data_e6520f53281fe219379e96e3b90fc4e6
#
_entry.id   e6520f53281fe219379e96e3b90fc4e6
#
_cell.length_a   1.000
_cell.length_b   1.000
_cell.length_c   1.000
_cell.angle_alpha   90.00
_cell.angle_beta   90.00
_cell.angle_gamma   90.00
#
_symmetry.space_group_name_H-M   'P 1'
#
loop_
_entity.id
_entity.type
_entity.pdbx_description
1 polymer ?
#
loop_
_entity_poly.entity_id
_entity_poly.type
_entity_poly.pdbx_seq_one_letter_code
_entity_poly.pdbx_strand_id
1 'polypeptide(L)'
;MRKILLYSIIGFFIILYFSLTIFILPEKYLSNEQLVPQPYFEVILSNSEISLGDSFQLSIVSENRGDYGDIHILSTSFPTLSEIEGIVEIVTYDFTQSSVHITPGDEIGAKYSGGLESIIAKYPSIEAMNRPILPDAKNHLELIITPEKPGIFTIYVKSIDIPHTSNQSHYPYSGILDHQDEYVLDYSVNVNP
;
A
#
# COMPACT_ATOMS: atom_id res chain seq x y z
N MET A 1 -21.17 -17.23 -49.48
CA MET A 1 -21.54 -16.56 -48.22
C MET A 1 -20.81 -17.12 -46.98
N ARG A 2 -20.81 -18.44 -46.68
CA ARG A 2 -20.16 -18.99 -45.46
C ARG A 2 -18.64 -18.68 -45.34
N LYS A 3 -17.88 -18.73 -46.44
CA LYS A 3 -16.43 -18.43 -46.42
C LYS A 3 -16.13 -16.97 -46.13
N ILE A 4 -16.92 -16.05 -46.65
CA ILE A 4 -16.75 -14.61 -46.39
C ILE A 4 -17.01 -14.28 -44.92
N LEU A 5 -18.07 -14.87 -44.35
CA LEU A 5 -18.38 -14.72 -42.92
C LEU A 5 -17.25 -15.25 -42.04
N LEU A 6 -16.68 -16.43 -42.40
CA LEU A 6 -15.54 -16.98 -41.64
C LEU A 6 -14.32 -16.06 -41.66
N TYR A 7 -13.96 -15.52 -42.83
CA TYR A 7 -12.81 -14.59 -42.91
C TYR A 7 -13.06 -13.28 -42.17
N SER A 8 -14.30 -12.79 -42.17
CA SER A 8 -14.66 -11.60 -41.41
C SER A 8 -14.54 -11.83 -39.89
N ILE A 9 -14.95 -12.99 -39.39
CA ILE A 9 -14.81 -13.35 -37.98
C ILE A 9 -13.34 -13.47 -37.59
N ILE A 10 -12.53 -14.16 -38.39
CA ILE A 10 -11.09 -14.29 -38.14
C ILE A 10 -10.43 -12.92 -38.14
N GLY A 11 -10.72 -12.07 -39.13
CA GLY A 11 -10.19 -10.71 -39.18
C GLY A 11 -10.56 -9.86 -37.97
N PHE A 12 -11.81 -9.96 -37.51
CA PHE A 12 -12.25 -9.29 -36.29
C PHE A 12 -11.46 -9.70 -35.06
N PHE A 13 -11.25 -11.02 -34.85
CA PHE A 13 -10.48 -11.49 -33.70
C PHE A 13 -8.99 -11.11 -33.77
N ILE A 14 -8.41 -11.06 -34.97
CA ILE A 14 -7.03 -10.59 -35.15
C ILE A 14 -6.93 -9.10 -34.79
N ILE A 15 -7.85 -8.26 -35.27
CA ILE A 15 -7.85 -6.84 -34.95
C ILE A 15 -8.09 -6.62 -33.46
N LEU A 16 -9.03 -7.35 -32.86
CA LEU A 16 -9.32 -7.28 -31.44
C LEU A 16 -8.09 -7.65 -30.61
N TYR A 17 -7.41 -8.75 -30.98
CA TYR A 17 -6.17 -9.18 -30.29
C TYR A 17 -5.09 -8.09 -30.33
N PHE A 18 -4.80 -7.53 -31.50
CA PHE A 18 -3.81 -6.48 -31.64
C PHE A 18 -4.22 -5.18 -30.90
N SER A 19 -5.51 -4.83 -30.92
CA SER A 19 -5.99 -3.67 -30.19
C SER A 19 -5.85 -3.84 -28.68
N LEU A 20 -6.17 -5.02 -28.15
CA LEU A 20 -6.01 -5.33 -26.74
C LEU A 20 -4.54 -5.31 -26.31
N THR A 21 -3.66 -5.90 -27.11
CA THR A 21 -2.23 -5.98 -26.76
C THR A 21 -1.52 -4.62 -26.85
N ILE A 22 -1.87 -3.78 -27.82
CA ILE A 22 -1.18 -2.50 -28.05
C ILE A 22 -1.76 -1.38 -27.20
N PHE A 23 -3.09 -1.35 -26.99
CA PHE A 23 -3.75 -0.19 -26.39
C PHE A 23 -4.29 -0.39 -24.98
N ILE A 24 -4.52 -1.64 -24.56
CA ILE A 24 -5.21 -1.92 -23.30
C ILE A 24 -4.30 -2.64 -22.31
N LEU A 25 -3.49 -3.58 -22.77
CA LEU A 25 -2.60 -4.35 -21.90
C LEU A 25 -1.19 -3.76 -21.92
N PRO A 26 -0.58 -3.50 -20.77
CA PRO A 26 0.84 -3.16 -20.71
C PRO A 26 1.70 -4.23 -21.38
N GLU A 27 2.77 -3.82 -22.07
CA GLU A 27 3.66 -4.73 -22.78
C GLU A 27 4.18 -5.86 -21.88
N LYS A 28 4.50 -5.56 -20.64
CA LYS A 28 4.96 -6.53 -19.62
C LYS A 28 3.91 -7.56 -19.20
N TYR A 29 2.63 -7.32 -19.41
CA TYR A 29 1.57 -8.30 -19.13
C TYR A 29 1.62 -9.53 -20.06
N LEU A 30 2.20 -9.35 -21.23
CA LEU A 30 2.34 -10.42 -22.25
C LEU A 30 3.73 -11.04 -22.25
N SER A 31 4.67 -10.49 -21.49
CA SER A 31 6.01 -11.03 -21.36
C SER A 31 6.00 -12.21 -20.38
N ASN A 32 6.81 -13.24 -20.65
CA ASN A 32 7.10 -14.30 -19.69
C ASN A 32 8.16 -13.87 -18.66
N GLU A 33 8.52 -12.59 -18.62
CA GLU A 33 9.46 -12.06 -17.66
C GLU A 33 8.82 -11.99 -16.28
N GLN A 34 9.54 -12.43 -15.29
CA GLN A 34 9.13 -12.30 -13.91
C GLN A 34 9.22 -10.84 -13.50
N LEU A 35 8.08 -10.22 -13.19
CA LEU A 35 8.04 -8.86 -12.67
C LEU A 35 8.46 -8.86 -11.19
N VAL A 36 9.38 -7.98 -10.85
CA VAL A 36 9.88 -7.82 -9.47
C VAL A 36 9.72 -6.35 -9.06
N PRO A 37 8.55 -5.94 -8.61
CA PRO A 37 8.38 -4.62 -8.02
C PRO A 37 9.21 -4.53 -6.73
N GLN A 38 9.68 -3.32 -6.42
CA GLN A 38 10.51 -3.05 -5.24
C GLN A 38 9.90 -1.88 -4.46
N PRO A 39 8.97 -2.16 -3.55
CA PRO A 39 8.41 -1.13 -2.70
C PRO A 39 9.50 -0.52 -1.83
N TYR A 40 9.39 0.78 -1.62
CA TYR A 40 10.25 1.56 -0.75
C TYR A 40 9.47 2.74 -0.20
N PHE A 41 9.87 3.26 0.95
CA PHE A 41 9.35 4.51 1.46
C PHE A 41 10.38 5.26 2.30
N GLU A 42 10.18 6.57 2.40
CA GLU A 42 10.87 7.46 3.32
C GLU A 42 9.84 8.11 4.24
N VAL A 43 10.19 8.20 5.52
CA VAL A 43 9.34 8.79 6.56
C VAL A 43 10.03 9.99 7.19
N ILE A 44 9.27 11.08 7.32
CA ILE A 44 9.69 12.27 8.05
C ILE A 44 8.67 12.50 9.17
N LEU A 45 9.15 12.52 10.40
CA LEU A 45 8.42 12.97 11.59
C LEU A 45 8.78 14.42 11.88
N SER A 46 7.77 15.27 12.10
CA SER A 46 8.03 16.67 12.47
C SER A 46 8.72 16.80 13.83
N ASN A 47 8.32 15.97 14.78
CA ASN A 47 8.80 15.99 16.16
C ASN A 47 8.84 14.56 16.71
N SER A 48 9.86 14.24 17.49
CA SER A 48 9.95 12.99 18.27
C SER A 48 9.51 13.18 19.73
N GLU A 49 9.23 14.42 20.13
CA GLU A 49 8.79 14.80 21.48
C GLU A 49 7.82 15.97 21.37
N ILE A 50 6.68 15.88 22.04
CA ILE A 50 5.63 16.91 22.08
C ILE A 50 5.03 16.98 23.49
N SER A 51 4.26 18.06 23.78
CA SER A 51 3.42 18.17 24.97
C SER A 51 2.01 17.65 24.67
N LEU A 52 1.33 17.19 25.70
CA LEU A 52 -0.09 16.81 25.58
C LEU A 52 -0.94 17.98 25.06
N GLY A 53 -1.71 17.73 24.03
CA GLY A 53 -2.50 18.76 23.32
C GLY A 53 -1.82 19.31 22.06
N ASP A 54 -0.52 19.06 21.87
CA ASP A 54 0.15 19.36 20.62
C ASP A 54 -0.08 18.23 19.59
N SER A 55 0.07 18.59 18.32
CA SER A 55 0.03 17.64 17.21
C SER A 55 1.41 17.47 16.59
N PHE A 56 1.65 16.32 16.00
CA PHE A 56 2.82 16.09 15.16
C PHE A 56 2.40 15.62 13.77
N GLN A 57 3.30 15.80 12.81
CA GLN A 57 3.09 15.44 11.42
C GLN A 57 3.95 14.24 11.06
N LEU A 58 3.34 13.30 10.35
CA LEU A 58 3.99 12.15 9.73
C LEU A 58 3.85 12.29 8.22
N SER A 59 4.96 12.47 7.52
CA SER A 59 5.01 12.55 6.06
C SER A 59 5.70 11.32 5.51
N ILE A 60 5.04 10.59 4.61
CA ILE A 60 5.56 9.36 4.01
C ILE A 60 5.54 9.52 2.49
N VAL A 61 6.70 9.36 1.87
CA VAL A 61 6.82 9.25 0.42
C VAL A 61 7.07 7.79 0.08
N SER A 62 6.10 7.17 -0.57
CA SER A 62 6.19 5.79 -1.03
C SER A 62 6.57 5.74 -2.51
N GLU A 63 7.39 4.77 -2.90
CA GLU A 63 7.98 4.64 -4.24
C GLU A 63 8.06 3.17 -4.65
N ASN A 64 7.81 2.86 -5.92
CA ASN A 64 8.19 1.57 -6.51
C ASN A 64 9.48 1.74 -7.30
N ARG A 65 10.58 1.16 -6.82
CA ARG A 65 11.92 1.21 -7.45
C ARG A 65 12.20 0.03 -8.39
N GLY A 66 11.23 -0.84 -8.57
CA GLY A 66 11.33 -2.03 -9.41
C GLY A 66 10.40 -1.99 -10.61
N ASP A 67 9.97 -3.17 -11.01
CA ASP A 67 9.06 -3.36 -12.11
C ASP A 67 7.62 -2.96 -11.76
N TYR A 68 6.74 -3.07 -12.73
CA TYR A 68 5.30 -2.87 -12.58
C TYR A 68 4.69 -3.80 -11.51
N GLY A 69 3.81 -3.24 -10.68
CA GLY A 69 2.99 -3.98 -9.72
C GLY A 69 1.50 -3.77 -9.98
N ASP A 70 0.69 -4.81 -9.78
CA ASP A 70 -0.77 -4.70 -9.90
C ASP A 70 -1.38 -3.98 -8.72
N ILE A 71 -0.78 -4.17 -7.54
CA ILE A 71 -1.23 -3.57 -6.29
C ILE A 71 -0.01 -3.11 -5.51
N HIS A 72 -0.05 -1.87 -5.06
CA HIS A 72 0.88 -1.30 -4.10
C HIS A 72 0.11 -0.87 -2.86
N ILE A 73 0.59 -1.25 -1.68
CA ILE A 73 -0.01 -0.92 -0.40
C ILE A 73 1.04 -0.29 0.49
N LEU A 74 0.77 0.92 0.97
CA LEU A 74 1.47 1.53 2.08
C LEU A 74 0.59 1.40 3.33
N SER A 75 1.02 0.60 4.29
CA SER A 75 0.31 0.38 5.55
C SER A 75 0.97 1.17 6.68
N THR A 76 0.18 1.98 7.36
CA THR A 76 0.59 2.77 8.53
C THR A 76 -0.27 2.36 9.71
N SER A 77 0.29 1.62 10.67
CA SER A 77 -0.41 1.10 11.85
C SER A 77 -0.04 1.86 13.11
N PHE A 78 -0.96 1.89 14.08
CA PHE A 78 -0.84 2.66 15.33
C PHE A 78 -1.00 1.75 16.54
N PRO A 79 0.03 0.98 16.93
CA PRO A 79 -0.04 -0.02 18.00
C PRO A 79 -0.52 0.50 19.35
N THR A 80 -0.16 1.74 19.69
CA THR A 80 -0.49 2.35 20.99
C THR A 80 -1.69 3.29 20.95
N LEU A 81 -2.37 3.43 19.80
CA LEU A 81 -3.50 4.36 19.65
C LEU A 81 -4.67 4.04 20.61
N SER A 82 -4.90 2.76 20.91
CA SER A 82 -5.95 2.36 21.86
C SER A 82 -5.62 2.71 23.32
N GLU A 83 -4.36 2.91 23.66
CA GLU A 83 -3.88 3.23 25.00
C GLU A 83 -3.74 4.74 25.21
N ILE A 84 -3.11 5.41 24.24
CA ILE A 84 -2.85 6.87 24.27
C ILE A 84 -4.07 7.66 23.83
N GLU A 85 -4.96 7.00 23.05
CA GLU A 85 -6.05 7.67 22.35
C GLU A 85 -5.53 8.79 21.45
N GLY A 86 -6.35 9.31 20.56
CA GLY A 86 -5.94 10.40 19.69
C GLY A 86 -6.66 10.42 18.37
N ILE A 87 -6.49 11.53 17.67
CA ILE A 87 -7.05 11.76 16.35
C ILE A 87 -5.95 11.62 15.32
N VAL A 88 -6.21 10.88 14.25
CA VAL A 88 -5.32 10.73 13.08
C VAL A 88 -6.07 11.26 11.87
N GLU A 89 -5.57 12.33 11.28
CA GLU A 89 -6.17 13.01 10.13
C GLU A 89 -5.27 12.91 8.91
N ILE A 90 -5.85 12.56 7.76
CA ILE A 90 -5.14 12.58 6.47
C ILE A 90 -5.18 14.00 5.90
N VAL A 91 -4.03 14.59 5.66
CA VAL A 91 -3.88 15.95 5.13
C VAL A 91 -3.54 15.91 3.64
N THR A 92 -2.61 15.05 3.26
CA THR A 92 -2.21 14.85 1.87
C THR A 92 -2.36 13.38 1.51
N TYR A 93 -2.95 13.11 0.35
CA TYR A 93 -3.17 11.76 -0.15
C TYR A 93 -3.23 11.78 -1.68
N ASP A 94 -2.25 11.19 -2.35
CA ASP A 94 -2.18 11.17 -3.82
C ASP A 94 -2.15 9.76 -4.43
N PHE A 95 -2.56 8.75 -3.66
CA PHE A 95 -2.71 7.38 -4.15
C PHE A 95 -3.94 7.23 -5.04
N THR A 96 -3.92 6.23 -5.94
CA THR A 96 -4.97 6.05 -6.96
C THR A 96 -6.29 5.48 -6.42
N GLN A 97 -6.26 4.81 -5.27
CA GLN A 97 -7.44 4.28 -4.58
C GLN A 97 -7.73 5.10 -3.32
N SER A 98 -8.96 5.08 -2.84
CA SER A 98 -9.31 5.68 -1.55
C SER A 98 -8.57 4.97 -0.41
N SER A 99 -8.21 5.74 0.63
CA SER A 99 -7.64 5.16 1.85
C SER A 99 -8.62 4.19 2.51
N VAL A 100 -8.07 3.12 3.08
CA VAL A 100 -8.84 2.15 3.87
C VAL A 100 -8.45 2.30 5.32
N HIS A 101 -9.43 2.61 6.17
CA HIS A 101 -9.26 2.62 7.62
C HIS A 101 -9.59 1.23 8.14
N ILE A 102 -8.65 0.65 8.87
CA ILE A 102 -8.78 -0.67 9.49
C ILE A 102 -8.89 -0.48 11.00
N THR A 103 -9.81 -1.20 11.60
CA THR A 103 -10.01 -1.23 13.06
C THR A 103 -9.61 -2.59 13.62
N PRO A 104 -9.18 -2.67 14.90
CA PRO A 104 -8.91 -3.94 15.52
C PRO A 104 -10.14 -4.88 15.43
N GLY A 105 -9.89 -6.10 14.95
CA GLY A 105 -10.95 -7.09 14.71
C GLY A 105 -11.37 -7.21 13.24
N ASP A 106 -11.01 -6.28 12.36
CA ASP A 106 -11.30 -6.39 10.94
C ASP A 106 -10.46 -7.51 10.29
N GLU A 107 -11.03 -8.17 9.29
CA GLU A 107 -10.29 -9.10 8.42
C GLU A 107 -9.53 -8.32 7.36
N ILE A 108 -8.20 -8.52 7.33
CA ILE A 108 -7.28 -7.94 6.35
C ILE A 108 -6.63 -9.03 5.50
N GLY A 109 -6.20 -8.67 4.29
CA GLY A 109 -5.50 -9.57 3.37
C GLY A 109 -6.41 -10.38 2.45
N ALA A 110 -7.64 -10.75 2.84
CA ALA A 110 -8.57 -11.53 2.02
C ALA A 110 -8.84 -10.89 0.64
N LYS A 111 -8.89 -9.58 0.55
CA LYS A 111 -9.09 -8.84 -0.71
C LYS A 111 -7.90 -8.92 -1.66
N TYR A 112 -6.71 -9.15 -1.13
CA TYR A 112 -5.45 -9.12 -1.89
C TYR A 112 -4.98 -10.54 -2.25
N SER A 113 -5.26 -11.51 -1.38
CA SER A 113 -4.90 -12.92 -1.58
C SER A 113 -5.93 -13.70 -2.40
N GLY A 114 -6.97 -13.06 -2.92
CA GLY A 114 -8.09 -13.74 -3.57
C GLY A 114 -8.95 -14.57 -2.62
N GLY A 115 -8.95 -14.21 -1.32
CA GLY A 115 -9.70 -14.89 -0.26
C GLY A 115 -9.02 -16.14 0.30
N LEU A 116 -7.74 -16.37 -0.06
CA LEU A 116 -6.99 -17.55 0.40
C LEU A 116 -6.42 -17.40 1.82
N GLU A 117 -6.08 -16.17 2.20
CA GLU A 117 -5.54 -15.86 3.51
C GLU A 117 -6.19 -14.60 4.07
N SER A 118 -6.64 -14.65 5.32
CA SER A 118 -7.08 -13.48 6.06
C SER A 118 -6.45 -13.48 7.44
N ILE A 119 -6.09 -12.29 7.90
CA ILE A 119 -5.53 -12.07 9.22
C ILE A 119 -6.42 -11.06 9.93
N ILE A 120 -6.62 -11.25 11.22
CA ILE A 120 -7.39 -10.31 12.04
C ILE A 120 -6.49 -9.14 12.45
N ALA A 121 -6.91 -7.94 12.13
CA ALA A 121 -6.22 -6.72 12.51
C ALA A 121 -6.10 -6.61 14.05
N LYS A 122 -4.90 -6.38 14.53
CA LYS A 122 -4.63 -6.17 15.96
C LYS A 122 -4.59 -4.68 16.32
N TYR A 123 -4.16 -3.85 15.38
CA TYR A 123 -3.97 -2.42 15.58
C TYR A 123 -4.81 -1.62 14.59
N PRO A 124 -5.27 -0.41 14.96
CA PRO A 124 -5.80 0.52 14.00
C PRO A 124 -4.75 0.83 12.94
N SER A 125 -5.14 0.91 11.66
CA SER A 125 -4.24 1.29 10.58
C SER A 125 -4.94 2.05 9.46
N ILE A 126 -4.12 2.77 8.67
CA ILE A 126 -4.51 3.39 7.41
C ILE A 126 -3.73 2.69 6.32
N GLU A 127 -4.44 2.16 5.32
CA GLU A 127 -3.85 1.61 4.11
C GLU A 127 -4.07 2.56 2.95
N ALA A 128 -2.97 3.00 2.33
CA ALA A 128 -2.96 3.77 1.11
C ALA A 128 -2.57 2.87 -0.06
N MET A 129 -3.28 2.96 -1.19
CA MET A 129 -3.18 1.96 -2.23
C MET A 129 -3.13 2.55 -3.63
N ASN A 130 -2.26 1.95 -4.47
CA ASN A 130 -2.29 2.14 -5.92
C ASN A 130 -2.72 0.85 -6.63
N ARG A 131 -3.51 1.02 -7.68
CA ARG A 131 -3.88 -0.05 -8.63
C ARG A 131 -3.96 0.53 -10.03
N PRO A 132 -2.95 0.31 -10.86
CA PRO A 132 -1.63 -0.31 -10.61
C PRO A 132 -0.60 0.69 -10.03
N ILE A 133 0.62 0.20 -9.78
CA ILE A 133 1.80 1.02 -9.56
C ILE A 133 2.80 0.85 -10.71
N LEU A 134 3.26 1.96 -11.27
CA LEU A 134 4.26 1.97 -12.33
C LEU A 134 5.68 1.98 -11.74
N PRO A 135 6.70 1.56 -12.51
CA PRO A 135 8.10 1.79 -12.16
C PRO A 135 8.36 3.28 -11.87
N ASP A 136 9.17 3.56 -10.85
CA ASP A 136 9.55 4.89 -10.39
C ASP A 136 8.39 5.82 -9.96
N ALA A 137 7.17 5.27 -9.84
CA ALA A 137 6.03 6.03 -9.34
C ALA A 137 6.22 6.36 -7.86
N LYS A 138 5.92 7.61 -7.48
CA LYS A 138 5.97 8.11 -6.12
C LYS A 138 4.60 8.62 -5.70
N ASN A 139 4.27 8.35 -4.44
CA ASN A 139 3.02 8.79 -3.83
C ASN A 139 3.28 9.31 -2.42
N HIS A 140 2.46 10.25 -1.99
CA HIS A 140 2.61 10.94 -0.72
C HIS A 140 1.39 10.72 0.17
N LEU A 141 1.65 10.29 1.39
CA LEU A 141 0.71 10.26 2.50
C LEU A 141 1.21 11.19 3.60
N GLU A 142 0.38 12.11 4.02
CA GLU A 142 0.68 13.01 5.14
C GLU A 142 -0.44 12.94 6.17
N LEU A 143 -0.06 12.69 7.41
CA LEU A 143 -0.95 12.58 8.55
C LEU A 143 -0.62 13.65 9.59
N ILE A 144 -1.67 14.23 10.20
CA ILE A 144 -1.56 14.97 11.44
C ILE A 144 -2.11 14.09 12.56
N ILE A 145 -1.34 13.92 13.61
CA ILE A 145 -1.67 13.08 14.75
C ILE A 145 -1.69 13.91 16.01
N THR A 146 -2.81 13.88 16.74
CA THR A 146 -3.04 14.61 17.98
C THR A 146 -3.34 13.60 19.09
N PRO A 147 -2.33 13.20 19.88
CA PRO A 147 -2.56 12.31 21.03
C PRO A 147 -3.37 13.00 22.14
N GLU A 148 -4.22 12.22 22.80
CA GLU A 148 -5.09 12.71 23.89
C GLU A 148 -4.60 12.32 25.28
N LYS A 149 -3.59 11.43 25.38
CA LYS A 149 -2.99 11.00 26.63
C LYS A 149 -1.46 11.01 26.53
N PRO A 150 -0.76 11.26 27.65
CA PRO A 150 0.70 11.19 27.70
C PRO A 150 1.17 9.74 27.56
N GLY A 151 2.37 9.56 26.98
CA GLY A 151 3.00 8.26 26.79
C GLY A 151 3.80 8.19 25.50
N ILE A 152 4.15 6.98 25.08
CA ILE A 152 4.89 6.76 23.84
C ILE A 152 3.92 6.39 22.72
N PHE A 153 3.72 7.28 21.78
CA PHE A 153 2.92 7.02 20.58
C PHE A 153 3.78 6.29 19.55
N THR A 154 3.41 5.04 19.22
CA THR A 154 4.17 4.18 18.31
C THR A 154 3.46 4.06 16.97
N ILE A 155 4.22 4.12 15.88
CA ILE A 155 3.76 3.99 14.51
C ILE A 155 4.59 2.92 13.81
N TYR A 156 3.93 1.98 13.13
CA TYR A 156 4.56 0.98 12.27
C TYR A 156 4.25 1.30 10.81
N VAL A 157 5.26 1.25 9.96
CA VAL A 157 5.11 1.50 8.52
C VAL A 157 5.72 0.36 7.74
N LYS A 158 4.97 -0.15 6.76
CA LYS A 158 5.42 -1.13 5.77
C LYS A 158 4.83 -0.83 4.40
N SER A 159 5.48 -1.30 3.35
CA SER A 159 5.01 -1.21 1.98
C SER A 159 5.08 -2.58 1.30
N ILE A 160 4.06 -2.92 0.52
CA ILE A 160 3.91 -4.21 -0.13
C ILE A 160 3.51 -3.98 -1.58
N ASP A 161 4.21 -4.65 -2.51
CA ASP A 161 3.85 -4.69 -3.92
C ASP A 161 3.49 -6.11 -4.33
N ILE A 162 2.39 -6.25 -5.06
CA ILE A 162 1.86 -7.53 -5.54
C ILE A 162 1.81 -7.49 -7.07
N PRO A 163 2.73 -8.17 -7.77
CA PRO A 163 2.66 -8.35 -9.21
C PRO A 163 1.78 -9.55 -9.57
N HIS A 164 1.25 -9.59 -10.79
CA HIS A 164 0.44 -10.73 -11.26
C HIS A 164 1.26 -11.99 -11.59
N THR A 165 2.59 -11.88 -11.68
CA THR A 165 3.46 -12.96 -12.18
C THR A 165 4.34 -13.61 -11.12
N SER A 166 4.44 -13.05 -9.92
CA SER A 166 5.32 -13.55 -8.85
C SER A 166 4.74 -13.29 -7.46
N ASN A 167 5.48 -13.73 -6.45
CA ASN A 167 5.14 -13.46 -5.06
C ASN A 167 5.27 -11.96 -4.74
N GLN A 168 4.56 -11.55 -3.71
CA GLN A 168 4.63 -10.18 -3.20
C GLN A 168 6.06 -9.79 -2.83
N SER A 169 6.39 -8.52 -3.08
CA SER A 169 7.58 -7.86 -2.59
C SER A 169 7.22 -7.01 -1.38
N HIS A 170 8.11 -6.91 -0.41
CA HIS A 170 7.88 -6.27 0.87
C HIS A 170 9.05 -5.35 1.24
N TYR A 171 8.75 -4.23 1.88
CA TYR A 171 9.74 -3.35 2.49
C TYR A 171 9.20 -2.83 3.85
N PRO A 172 10.03 -2.84 4.93
CA PRO A 172 11.46 -3.16 4.98
C PRO A 172 11.75 -4.67 4.89
N TYR A 173 12.99 -5.04 4.54
CA TYR A 173 13.43 -6.44 4.43
C TYR A 173 13.91 -7.02 5.76
N SER A 174 14.04 -6.19 6.78
CA SER A 174 14.49 -6.55 8.13
C SER A 174 14.03 -5.49 9.12
N GLY A 175 13.97 -5.83 10.40
CA GLY A 175 13.56 -4.90 11.45
C GLY A 175 12.71 -5.60 12.52
N ILE A 176 11.73 -4.87 13.03
CA ILE A 176 10.76 -5.38 13.98
C ILE A 176 9.69 -6.16 13.20
N LEU A 177 9.22 -7.27 13.74
CA LEU A 177 8.07 -8.02 13.24
C LEU A 177 6.79 -7.45 13.86
N ASP A 178 5.79 -7.20 13.02
CA ASP A 178 4.46 -6.86 13.49
C ASP A 178 3.65 -8.12 13.90
N HIS A 179 2.37 -7.98 14.18
CA HIS A 179 1.50 -9.10 14.56
C HIS A 179 1.15 -10.05 13.38
N GLN A 180 1.57 -9.74 12.17
CA GLN A 180 1.40 -10.55 10.96
C GLN A 180 2.68 -11.29 10.58
N ASP A 181 3.71 -11.24 11.44
CA ASP A 181 5.07 -11.73 11.16
C ASP A 181 5.74 -11.03 9.95
N GLU A 182 5.35 -9.78 9.67
CA GLU A 182 5.93 -8.95 8.61
C GLU A 182 6.84 -7.88 9.21
N TYR A 183 7.97 -7.61 8.53
CA TYR A 183 8.89 -6.56 8.96
C TYR A 183 8.26 -5.17 8.79
N VAL A 184 8.46 -4.34 9.80
CA VAL A 184 8.03 -2.93 9.81
C VAL A 184 9.20 -2.03 10.25
N LEU A 185 9.17 -0.77 9.81
CA LEU A 185 9.91 0.30 10.47
C LEU A 185 9.04 0.91 11.55
N ASP A 186 9.61 1.07 12.74
CA ASP A 186 8.94 1.69 13.87
C ASP A 186 9.39 3.13 14.08
N TYR A 187 8.43 3.97 14.43
CA TYR A 187 8.65 5.36 14.79
C TYR A 187 7.92 5.63 16.11
N SER A 188 8.52 6.47 16.96
CA SER A 188 7.94 6.78 18.25
C SER A 188 7.99 8.28 18.53
N VAL A 189 6.91 8.79 19.12
CA VAL A 189 6.81 10.16 19.61
C VAL A 189 6.49 10.11 21.10
N ASN A 190 7.30 10.80 21.90
CA ASN A 190 7.08 10.93 23.33
C ASN A 190 6.12 12.08 23.60
N VAL A 191 4.98 11.77 24.20
CA VAL A 191 3.95 12.75 24.59
C VAL A 191 4.09 13.05 26.07
N ASN A 192 4.62 14.21 26.39
CA ASN A 192 4.82 14.68 27.77
C ASN A 192 3.49 15.22 28.34
N PRO A 193 3.26 15.08 29.66
CA PRO A 193 2.10 15.65 30.35
C PRO A 193 1.94 17.15 30.20
#